data_ae3e8f45a7852f8167ae615b90e90987
#
_entry.id   ae3e8f45a7852f8167ae615b90e90987
#
_cell.length_a   1.000
_cell.length_b   1.000
_cell.length_c   1.000
_cell.angle_alpha   90.00
_cell.angle_beta   90.00
_cell.angle_gamma   90.00
#
_symmetry.space_group_name_H-M   'P 1'
#
loop_
_entity.id
_entity.type
_entity.pdbx_description
1 polymer ?
#
loop_
_entity_poly.entity_id
_entity_poly.type
_entity_poly.pdbx_seq_one_letter_code
_entity_poly.pdbx_strand_id
1 'polypeptide(L)'
;AATLDEVADALPYRVEELVGNLAAAQAIAAMARQRGRTLPVHLALNSAGMSRNGIEMNVERGRQDAVALAEMEGLRIVGMMTHFPTEERDDIVQGVEAFKAQTAWLFANTALQREDVILHAANSFAVQNIPESHLDMVRPGGMLYGYGGTPKPPFVHVASFKSRVASVQAYPAGDTVSYDRTYTLKRDSLLANIPVGYSDGYRRAYSNKGAMLVRGQRAPVVGSVTMNTTMVDVTDIPGVQAGDEVVMFGRQGDEQITQAEVEKITGVILADQYTVWGATNPKILRR
;
A
#
# COMPACT_ATOMS: atom_id res chain seq x y z
N ALA A 1 -15.05 -0.74 1.39
CA ALA A 1 -16.37 -0.92 2.02
C ALA A 1 -16.18 -1.77 3.26
N ALA A 2 -16.70 -1.32 4.38
CA ALA A 2 -16.69 -2.04 5.65
C ALA A 2 -17.90 -3.01 5.70
N THR A 3 -17.76 -4.07 6.47
CA THR A 3 -18.89 -4.93 6.86
C THR A 3 -19.79 -4.20 7.86
N LEU A 4 -21.02 -4.69 8.06
CA LEU A 4 -21.94 -4.06 9.00
C LEU A 4 -21.40 -4.06 10.44
N ASP A 5 -20.69 -5.11 10.84
CA ASP A 5 -20.07 -5.20 12.17
C ASP A 5 -18.93 -4.18 12.31
N GLU A 6 -18.07 -4.03 11.31
CA GLU A 6 -17.02 -3.01 11.30
C GLU A 6 -17.58 -1.58 11.38
N VAL A 7 -18.69 -1.31 10.66
CA VAL A 7 -19.39 -0.03 10.76
C VAL A 7 -19.96 0.16 12.18
N ALA A 8 -20.51 -0.89 12.77
CA ALA A 8 -21.04 -0.83 14.14
C ALA A 8 -19.93 -0.51 15.17
N ASP A 9 -18.77 -1.12 15.02
CA ASP A 9 -17.59 -0.88 15.85
C ASP A 9 -16.99 0.53 15.62
N ALA A 10 -17.13 1.08 14.41
CA ALA A 10 -16.63 2.41 14.06
C ALA A 10 -17.52 3.56 14.60
N LEU A 11 -18.79 3.31 14.91
CA LEU A 11 -19.75 4.34 15.34
C LEU A 11 -19.29 5.26 16.49
N PRO A 12 -18.60 4.78 17.54
CA PRO A 12 -18.10 5.62 18.62
C PRO A 12 -17.05 6.65 18.18
N TYR A 13 -16.35 6.38 17.06
CA TYR A 13 -15.18 7.15 16.63
C TYR A 13 -15.48 8.27 15.64
N ARG A 14 -16.78 8.51 15.32
CA ARG A 14 -17.22 9.55 14.38
C ARG A 14 -16.56 9.43 13.01
N VAL A 15 -16.37 8.20 12.53
CA VAL A 15 -15.82 7.91 11.20
C VAL A 15 -16.90 8.13 10.14
N GLU A 16 -16.52 8.67 9.01
CA GLU A 16 -17.36 8.77 7.82
C GLU A 16 -17.19 7.51 6.98
N GLU A 17 -18.31 6.86 6.61
CA GLU A 17 -18.27 5.57 5.93
C GLU A 17 -18.30 5.74 4.40
N LEU A 18 -17.68 4.80 3.69
CA LEU A 18 -17.74 4.74 2.23
C LEU A 18 -18.82 3.74 1.79
N VAL A 19 -19.83 4.21 1.09
CA VAL A 19 -20.92 3.40 0.53
C VAL A 19 -20.92 3.47 -0.99
N GLY A 20 -21.07 2.32 -1.64
CA GLY A 20 -21.10 2.20 -3.11
C GLY A 20 -22.04 1.09 -3.58
N ASN A 21 -22.96 0.68 -2.71
CA ASN A 21 -23.93 -0.37 -2.99
C ASN A 21 -25.22 -0.10 -2.20
N LEU A 22 -26.37 -0.15 -2.87
CA LEU A 22 -27.66 0.19 -2.27
C LEU A 22 -28.02 -0.75 -1.11
N ALA A 23 -27.82 -2.06 -1.25
CA ALA A 23 -28.18 -3.01 -0.20
C ALA A 23 -27.33 -2.81 1.07
N ALA A 24 -26.01 -2.58 0.91
CA ALA A 24 -25.14 -2.24 2.04
C ALA A 24 -25.57 -0.92 2.71
N ALA A 25 -25.89 0.11 1.92
CA ALA A 25 -26.37 1.39 2.43
C ALA A 25 -27.68 1.23 3.23
N GLN A 26 -28.64 0.43 2.74
CA GLN A 26 -29.88 0.11 3.45
C GLN A 26 -29.63 -0.55 4.80
N ALA A 27 -28.72 -1.52 4.87
CA ALA A 27 -28.37 -2.19 6.12
C ALA A 27 -27.71 -1.22 7.12
N ILE A 28 -26.78 -0.39 6.66
CA ILE A 28 -26.12 0.65 7.47
C ILE A 28 -27.15 1.69 7.96
N ALA A 29 -28.01 2.17 7.08
CA ALA A 29 -29.06 3.12 7.43
C ALA A 29 -30.05 2.58 8.46
N ALA A 30 -30.47 1.32 8.31
CA ALA A 30 -31.35 0.64 9.28
C ALA A 30 -30.68 0.55 10.65
N MET A 31 -29.42 0.16 10.71
CA MET A 31 -28.63 0.12 11.94
C MET A 31 -28.47 1.50 12.57
N ALA A 32 -28.21 2.54 11.77
CA ALA A 32 -28.08 3.91 12.25
C ALA A 32 -29.39 4.40 12.90
N ARG A 33 -30.53 4.21 12.23
CA ARG A 33 -31.87 4.58 12.76
C ARG A 33 -32.19 3.84 14.05
N GLN A 34 -31.90 2.53 14.14
CA GLN A 34 -32.11 1.77 15.37
C GLN A 34 -31.34 2.35 16.58
N ARG A 35 -30.22 3.02 16.31
CA ARG A 35 -29.39 3.69 17.30
C ARG A 35 -29.70 5.20 17.46
N GLY A 36 -30.76 5.70 16.81
CA GLY A 36 -31.13 7.12 16.83
C GLY A 36 -30.09 8.05 16.22
N ARG A 37 -29.33 7.55 15.20
CA ARG A 37 -28.24 8.30 14.55
C ARG A 37 -28.49 8.47 13.05
N THR A 38 -27.93 9.52 12.49
CA THR A 38 -27.68 9.70 11.06
C THR A 38 -26.19 9.63 10.81
N LEU A 39 -25.75 8.72 9.94
CA LEU A 39 -24.32 8.52 9.65
C LEU A 39 -23.88 9.37 8.46
N PRO A 40 -22.77 10.12 8.59
CA PRO A 40 -22.14 10.75 7.46
C PRO A 40 -21.47 9.69 6.58
N VAL A 41 -21.73 9.74 5.27
CA VAL A 41 -21.19 8.78 4.32
C VAL A 41 -20.68 9.46 3.06
N HIS A 42 -19.64 8.85 2.45
CA HIS A 42 -19.18 9.20 1.13
C HIS A 42 -19.73 8.20 0.10
N LEU A 43 -20.39 8.72 -0.92
CA LEU A 43 -20.92 7.91 -2.02
C LEU A 43 -19.80 7.58 -3.02
N ALA A 44 -19.53 6.30 -3.21
CA ALA A 44 -18.61 5.84 -4.24
C ALA A 44 -19.34 5.70 -5.58
N LEU A 45 -18.77 6.28 -6.65
CA LEU A 45 -19.22 6.16 -8.03
C LEU A 45 -18.16 5.43 -8.85
N ASN A 46 -18.58 4.53 -9.75
CA ASN A 46 -17.69 3.80 -10.65
C ASN A 46 -17.33 4.61 -11.92
N SER A 47 -17.18 5.91 -11.78
CA SER A 47 -17.01 6.85 -12.92
C SER A 47 -15.79 6.56 -13.77
N ALA A 48 -14.70 6.09 -13.14
CA ALA A 48 -13.44 5.79 -13.83
C ALA A 48 -13.28 4.30 -14.19
N GLY A 49 -14.33 3.48 -14.02
CA GLY A 49 -14.30 2.08 -14.42
C GLY A 49 -13.43 1.16 -13.58
N MET A 50 -13.17 1.50 -12.31
CA MET A 50 -12.40 0.66 -11.39
C MET A 50 -13.10 -0.68 -11.10
N SER A 51 -14.43 -0.73 -11.12
CA SER A 51 -15.30 -1.91 -10.94
C SER A 51 -14.98 -2.75 -9.68
N ARG A 52 -14.43 -2.11 -8.66
CA ARG A 52 -14.12 -2.71 -7.36
C ARG A 52 -15.14 -2.30 -6.30
N ASN A 53 -15.59 -1.06 -6.36
CA ASN A 53 -16.59 -0.47 -5.49
C ASN A 53 -17.17 0.76 -6.18
N GLY A 54 -18.43 1.07 -5.90
CA GLY A 54 -19.09 2.26 -6.45
C GLY A 54 -20.27 1.93 -7.37
N ILE A 55 -21.23 2.84 -7.38
CA ILE A 55 -22.43 2.75 -8.20
C ILE A 55 -22.07 3.03 -9.66
N GLU A 56 -22.59 2.21 -10.57
CA GLU A 56 -22.38 2.35 -12.01
C GLU A 56 -23.43 3.31 -12.60
N MET A 57 -23.07 4.58 -12.70
CA MET A 57 -23.98 5.65 -13.18
C MET A 57 -24.28 5.63 -14.69
N ASN A 58 -23.55 4.83 -15.47
CA ASN A 58 -23.78 4.75 -16.91
C ASN A 58 -25.02 3.92 -17.29
N VAL A 59 -25.61 3.21 -16.32
CA VAL A 59 -26.84 2.44 -16.50
C VAL A 59 -27.98 3.04 -15.66
N GLU A 60 -29.21 2.92 -16.16
CA GLU A 60 -30.40 3.50 -15.51
C GLU A 60 -30.59 3.01 -14.08
N ARG A 61 -30.41 1.71 -13.86
CA ARG A 61 -30.48 1.12 -12.52
C ARG A 61 -29.50 1.77 -11.53
N GLY A 62 -28.27 2.03 -11.97
CA GLY A 62 -27.27 2.68 -11.12
C GLY A 62 -27.64 4.11 -10.76
N ARG A 63 -28.23 4.87 -11.72
CA ARG A 63 -28.76 6.22 -11.42
C ARG A 63 -29.89 6.18 -10.38
N GLN A 64 -30.82 5.23 -10.52
CA GLN A 64 -31.89 5.03 -9.55
C GLN A 64 -31.34 4.65 -8.17
N ASP A 65 -30.37 3.75 -8.11
CA ASP A 65 -29.73 3.33 -6.85
C ASP A 65 -29.00 4.51 -6.19
N ALA A 66 -28.33 5.38 -6.97
CA ALA A 66 -27.64 6.57 -6.46
C ALA A 66 -28.62 7.62 -5.89
N VAL A 67 -29.75 7.86 -6.56
CA VAL A 67 -30.81 8.75 -6.04
C VAL A 67 -31.40 8.17 -4.75
N ALA A 68 -31.77 6.89 -4.75
CA ALA A 68 -32.32 6.23 -3.56
C ALA A 68 -31.35 6.29 -2.36
N LEU A 69 -30.03 6.22 -2.61
CA LEU A 69 -29.01 6.34 -1.58
C LEU A 69 -28.85 7.78 -1.11
N ALA A 70 -28.90 8.76 -2.01
CA ALA A 70 -28.81 10.18 -1.69
C ALA A 70 -29.96 10.67 -0.80
N GLU A 71 -31.14 10.05 -0.93
CA GLU A 71 -32.34 10.40 -0.19
C GLU A 71 -32.64 9.47 1.01
N MET A 72 -31.68 8.57 1.34
CA MET A 72 -31.89 7.51 2.33
C MET A 72 -31.90 8.06 3.76
N GLU A 73 -33.03 7.92 4.45
CA GLU A 73 -33.13 8.24 5.87
C GLU A 73 -32.16 7.41 6.72
N GLY A 74 -31.45 8.08 7.63
CA GLY A 74 -30.39 7.47 8.46
C GLY A 74 -28.99 7.61 7.91
N LEU A 75 -28.86 8.10 6.66
CA LEU A 75 -27.57 8.49 6.07
C LEU A 75 -27.57 9.98 5.72
N ARG A 76 -26.41 10.59 5.72
CA ARG A 76 -26.17 11.94 5.23
C ARG A 76 -24.95 11.90 4.30
N ILE A 77 -25.16 12.19 3.02
CA ILE A 77 -24.07 12.27 2.06
C ILE A 77 -23.24 13.52 2.36
N VAL A 78 -21.98 13.31 2.74
CA VAL A 78 -21.01 14.38 3.03
C VAL A 78 -19.88 14.41 2.00
N GLY A 79 -19.77 13.40 1.16
CA GLY A 79 -18.81 13.36 0.09
C GLY A 79 -19.21 12.40 -1.03
N MET A 80 -18.58 12.60 -2.20
CA MET A 80 -18.66 11.67 -3.33
C MET A 80 -17.25 11.40 -3.85
N MET A 81 -17.00 10.16 -4.26
CA MET A 81 -15.67 9.77 -4.74
C MET A 81 -15.72 8.81 -5.93
N THR A 82 -14.64 8.86 -6.70
CA THR A 82 -14.26 7.78 -7.61
C THR A 82 -12.81 7.37 -7.37
N HIS A 83 -12.35 6.28 -8.00
CA HIS A 83 -10.97 5.82 -7.93
C HIS A 83 -10.49 5.38 -9.30
N PHE A 84 -9.21 5.66 -9.63
CA PHE A 84 -8.65 5.39 -10.94
C PHE A 84 -8.02 4.00 -10.99
N PRO A 85 -8.29 3.19 -12.04
CA PRO A 85 -7.74 1.85 -12.20
C PRO A 85 -6.31 1.83 -12.78
N THR A 86 -5.83 2.95 -13.30
CA THR A 86 -4.60 3.08 -14.08
C THR A 86 -3.81 4.31 -13.64
N GLU A 87 -2.56 4.41 -14.07
CA GLU A 87 -1.70 5.59 -13.96
C GLU A 87 -1.53 6.28 -15.34
N GLU A 88 -2.38 5.96 -16.33
CA GLU A 88 -2.40 6.62 -17.61
C GLU A 88 -3.16 7.95 -17.53
N ARG A 89 -2.51 9.04 -17.99
CA ARG A 89 -3.05 10.39 -17.84
C ARG A 89 -4.41 10.57 -18.48
N ASP A 90 -4.56 10.12 -19.73
CA ASP A 90 -5.78 10.35 -20.51
C ASP A 90 -6.98 9.59 -19.91
N ASP A 91 -6.76 8.37 -19.43
CA ASP A 91 -7.79 7.58 -18.75
C ASP A 91 -8.23 8.26 -17.44
N ILE A 92 -7.27 8.82 -16.68
CA ILE A 92 -7.59 9.52 -15.44
C ILE A 92 -8.37 10.80 -15.73
N VAL A 93 -7.98 11.58 -16.75
CA VAL A 93 -8.69 12.81 -17.14
C VAL A 93 -10.12 12.48 -17.56
N GLN A 94 -10.32 11.44 -18.39
CA GLN A 94 -11.66 10.97 -18.76
C GLN A 94 -12.48 10.55 -17.54
N GLY A 95 -11.87 9.82 -16.60
CA GLY A 95 -12.50 9.43 -15.34
C GLY A 95 -12.91 10.62 -14.47
N VAL A 96 -12.10 11.68 -14.43
CA VAL A 96 -12.42 12.94 -13.73
C VAL A 96 -13.62 13.63 -14.40
N GLU A 97 -13.64 13.74 -15.71
CA GLU A 97 -14.75 14.39 -16.43
C GLU A 97 -16.07 13.58 -16.30
N ALA A 98 -15.99 12.25 -16.38
CA ALA A 98 -17.13 11.39 -16.11
C ALA A 98 -17.65 11.58 -14.66
N PHE A 99 -16.75 11.65 -13.69
CA PHE A 99 -17.12 11.88 -12.29
C PHE A 99 -17.80 13.23 -12.08
N LYS A 100 -17.26 14.30 -12.66
CA LYS A 100 -17.86 15.64 -12.62
C LYS A 100 -19.26 15.65 -13.24
N ALA A 101 -19.44 15.01 -14.40
CA ALA A 101 -20.74 14.93 -15.07
C ALA A 101 -21.76 14.14 -14.23
N GLN A 102 -21.35 13.01 -13.64
CA GLN A 102 -22.22 12.17 -12.81
C GLN A 102 -22.61 12.85 -11.50
N THR A 103 -21.67 13.55 -10.84
CA THR A 103 -21.98 14.30 -9.61
C THR A 103 -22.87 15.51 -9.91
N ALA A 104 -22.64 16.24 -11.00
CA ALA A 104 -23.53 17.32 -11.43
C ALA A 104 -24.95 16.82 -11.72
N TRP A 105 -25.08 15.65 -12.35
CA TRP A 105 -26.38 15.01 -12.56
C TRP A 105 -27.07 14.68 -11.23
N LEU A 106 -26.34 14.15 -10.24
CA LEU A 106 -26.91 13.88 -8.91
C LEU A 106 -27.40 15.15 -8.21
N PHE A 107 -26.62 16.23 -8.22
CA PHE A 107 -27.06 17.51 -7.67
C PHE A 107 -28.31 18.06 -8.36
N ALA A 108 -28.47 17.83 -9.66
CA ALA A 108 -29.66 18.27 -10.40
C ALA A 108 -30.91 17.39 -10.18
N ASN A 109 -30.73 16.15 -9.68
CA ASN A 109 -31.82 15.17 -9.58
C ASN A 109 -32.09 14.71 -8.14
N THR A 110 -31.47 15.34 -7.13
CA THR A 110 -31.68 15.08 -5.69
C THR A 110 -31.70 16.38 -4.90
N ALA A 111 -31.97 16.29 -3.62
CA ALA A 111 -31.92 17.45 -2.70
C ALA A 111 -30.49 17.84 -2.27
N LEU A 112 -29.46 17.12 -2.72
CA LEU A 112 -28.06 17.39 -2.34
C LEU A 112 -27.61 18.77 -2.84
N GLN A 113 -26.94 19.53 -1.99
CA GLN A 113 -26.33 20.80 -2.35
C GLN A 113 -24.83 20.63 -2.58
N ARG A 114 -24.30 21.26 -3.63
CA ARG A 114 -22.87 21.12 -3.99
C ARG A 114 -21.94 21.57 -2.86
N GLU A 115 -22.28 22.60 -2.15
CA GLU A 115 -21.52 23.19 -1.04
C GLU A 115 -21.42 22.30 0.20
N ASP A 116 -22.33 21.33 0.36
CA ASP A 116 -22.38 20.42 1.50
C ASP A 116 -21.65 19.10 1.23
N VAL A 117 -21.12 18.88 0.01
CA VAL A 117 -20.56 17.60 -0.42
C VAL A 117 -19.12 17.76 -0.93
N ILE A 118 -18.19 17.05 -0.30
CA ILE A 118 -16.78 17.01 -0.68
C ILE A 118 -16.59 16.04 -1.87
N LEU A 119 -16.12 16.55 -3.01
CA LEU A 119 -15.77 15.74 -4.17
C LEU A 119 -14.28 15.34 -4.11
N HIS A 120 -13.99 14.06 -4.30
CA HIS A 120 -12.60 13.59 -4.26
C HIS A 120 -12.33 12.40 -5.17
N ALA A 121 -11.20 12.44 -5.89
CA ALA A 121 -10.81 11.40 -6.85
C ALA A 121 -9.33 11.03 -6.76
N ALA A 122 -8.44 12.01 -6.58
CA ALA A 122 -7.00 11.86 -6.72
C ALA A 122 -6.37 10.89 -5.70
N ASN A 123 -5.73 9.83 -6.20
CA ASN A 123 -4.78 9.00 -5.49
C ASN A 123 -3.36 9.62 -5.56
N SER A 124 -2.33 8.95 -5.03
CA SER A 124 -0.95 9.46 -5.01
C SER A 124 -0.41 9.84 -6.38
N PHE A 125 -0.67 9.05 -7.42
CA PHE A 125 -0.24 9.34 -8.78
C PHE A 125 -0.94 10.57 -9.35
N ALA A 126 -2.26 10.62 -9.21
CA ALA A 126 -3.08 11.72 -9.72
C ALA A 126 -2.77 13.05 -9.00
N VAL A 127 -2.48 13.01 -7.70
CA VAL A 127 -2.03 14.20 -6.94
C VAL A 127 -0.76 14.80 -7.54
N GLN A 128 0.19 13.98 -7.95
CA GLN A 128 1.48 14.45 -8.48
C GLN A 128 1.40 14.92 -9.93
N ASN A 129 0.51 14.33 -10.73
CA ASN A 129 0.61 14.43 -12.19
C ASN A 129 -0.63 15.06 -12.86
N ILE A 130 -1.77 15.14 -12.15
CA ILE A 130 -3.06 15.51 -12.75
C ILE A 130 -3.80 16.48 -11.82
N PRO A 131 -3.43 17.78 -11.83
CA PRO A 131 -4.03 18.79 -10.94
C PRO A 131 -5.57 18.89 -11.05
N GLU A 132 -6.13 18.64 -12.23
CA GLU A 132 -7.57 18.65 -12.50
C GLU A 132 -8.35 17.58 -11.72
N SER A 133 -7.66 16.58 -11.15
CA SER A 133 -8.23 15.53 -10.31
C SER A 133 -8.32 15.88 -8.83
N HIS A 134 -7.71 16.98 -8.37
CA HIS A 134 -7.62 17.32 -6.95
C HIS A 134 -8.98 17.59 -6.34
N LEU A 135 -9.88 18.25 -7.08
CA LEU A 135 -11.23 18.61 -6.62
C LEU A 135 -11.19 19.28 -5.25
N ASP A 136 -12.08 18.88 -4.31
CA ASP A 136 -12.12 19.47 -2.96
C ASP A 136 -11.16 18.78 -1.98
N MET A 137 -10.81 17.50 -2.23
CA MET A 137 -9.93 16.72 -1.35
C MET A 137 -9.11 15.70 -2.16
N VAL A 138 -7.89 15.45 -1.73
CA VAL A 138 -6.99 14.43 -2.28
C VAL A 138 -6.77 13.29 -1.28
N ARG A 139 -6.43 12.10 -1.78
CA ARG A 139 -6.20 10.90 -0.98
C ARG A 139 -4.82 10.30 -1.22
N PRO A 140 -3.72 11.01 -0.89
CA PRO A 140 -2.38 10.47 -1.02
C PRO A 140 -2.17 9.33 -0.01
N GLY A 141 -1.81 8.17 -0.48
CA GLY A 141 -1.41 7.01 0.35
C GLY A 141 0.10 6.79 0.22
N GLY A 142 0.54 6.09 -0.81
CA GLY A 142 1.94 5.77 -1.06
C GLY A 142 2.86 6.98 -1.09
N MET A 143 2.41 8.11 -1.62
CA MET A 143 3.16 9.37 -1.66
C MET A 143 3.60 9.84 -0.26
N LEU A 144 2.79 9.62 0.80
CA LEU A 144 3.15 9.99 2.17
C LEU A 144 4.29 9.11 2.73
N TYR A 145 4.48 7.93 2.16
CA TYR A 145 5.57 7.02 2.51
C TYR A 145 6.75 7.09 1.54
N GLY A 146 6.71 8.01 0.58
CA GLY A 146 7.74 8.22 -0.41
C GLY A 146 7.71 7.21 -1.56
N TYR A 147 6.59 6.50 -1.77
CA TYR A 147 6.39 5.64 -2.94
C TYR A 147 5.05 5.95 -3.62
N GLY A 148 4.83 5.39 -4.82
CA GLY A 148 3.63 5.63 -5.62
C GLY A 148 3.89 6.59 -6.78
N GLY A 149 4.00 6.02 -7.97
CA GLY A 149 4.43 6.70 -9.18
C GLY A 149 5.96 6.82 -9.26
N THR A 150 6.44 7.56 -10.24
CA THR A 150 7.86 7.86 -10.37
C THR A 150 8.24 8.83 -9.25
N PRO A 151 9.10 8.45 -8.29
CA PRO A 151 9.50 9.36 -7.22
C PRO A 151 10.25 10.55 -7.84
N LYS A 152 9.58 11.68 -7.91
CA LYS A 152 10.22 12.95 -8.23
C LYS A 152 10.68 13.59 -6.92
N PRO A 153 11.89 14.14 -6.85
CA PRO A 153 12.27 14.94 -5.70
C PRO A 153 11.19 16.00 -5.42
N PRO A 154 10.84 16.26 -4.15
CA PRO A 154 11.58 15.98 -2.91
C PRO A 154 11.18 14.69 -2.14
N PHE A 155 10.44 13.74 -2.73
CA PHE A 155 9.98 12.58 -2.01
C PHE A 155 11.12 11.63 -1.64
N VAL A 156 11.14 11.20 -0.38
CA VAL A 156 12.07 10.20 0.16
C VAL A 156 11.30 9.10 0.85
N HIS A 157 11.79 7.87 0.75
CA HIS A 157 11.21 6.77 1.51
C HIS A 157 11.35 7.04 3.01
N VAL A 158 10.23 7.03 3.72
CA VAL A 158 10.20 7.27 5.18
C VAL A 158 10.48 6.01 5.99
N ALA A 159 10.50 4.85 5.37
CA ALA A 159 10.76 3.57 6.02
C ALA A 159 12.02 2.90 5.49
N SER A 160 12.67 2.12 6.36
CA SER A 160 13.74 1.19 6.01
C SER A 160 13.50 -0.13 6.74
N PHE A 161 13.89 -1.25 6.12
CA PHE A 161 13.85 -2.56 6.74
C PHE A 161 15.25 -2.99 7.12
N LYS A 162 15.48 -3.19 8.42
CA LYS A 162 16.80 -3.40 9.00
C LYS A 162 16.83 -4.55 9.98
N SER A 163 18.02 -5.14 10.13
CA SER A 163 18.34 -6.16 11.14
C SER A 163 19.78 -5.97 11.62
N ARG A 164 20.33 -7.00 12.25
CA ARG A 164 21.73 -7.07 12.66
C ARG A 164 22.31 -8.44 12.31
N VAL A 165 23.61 -8.49 12.10
CA VAL A 165 24.35 -9.75 11.96
C VAL A 165 24.26 -10.51 13.29
N ALA A 166 23.79 -11.76 13.25
CA ALA A 166 23.76 -12.63 14.43
C ALA A 166 25.13 -13.33 14.64
N SER A 167 25.74 -13.80 13.58
CA SER A 167 27.06 -14.45 13.62
C SER A 167 27.73 -14.36 12.24
N VAL A 168 29.07 -14.51 12.24
CA VAL A 168 29.87 -14.66 11.03
C VAL A 168 30.69 -15.92 11.16
N GLN A 169 30.74 -16.75 10.12
CA GLN A 169 31.44 -18.02 10.14
C GLN A 169 32.09 -18.34 8.80
N ALA A 170 33.28 -18.95 8.85
CA ALA A 170 33.98 -19.38 7.65
C ALA A 170 33.50 -20.77 7.20
N TYR A 171 33.35 -20.93 5.90
CA TYR A 171 33.01 -22.18 5.23
C TYR A 171 33.95 -22.41 4.03
N PRO A 172 34.41 -23.65 3.78
CA PRO A 172 35.28 -23.93 2.68
C PRO A 172 34.59 -23.92 1.31
N ALA A 173 35.35 -23.74 0.26
CA ALA A 173 34.89 -23.96 -1.10
C ALA A 173 34.28 -25.35 -1.27
N GLY A 174 33.19 -25.43 -2.01
CA GLY A 174 32.42 -26.66 -2.23
C GLY A 174 31.31 -26.94 -1.24
N ASP A 175 31.25 -26.25 -0.09
CA ASP A 175 30.15 -26.36 0.84
C ASP A 175 28.86 -25.76 0.25
N THR A 176 27.72 -26.34 0.64
CA THR A 176 26.41 -25.89 0.21
C THR A 176 25.71 -25.10 1.30
N VAL A 177 24.90 -24.12 0.90
CA VAL A 177 24.26 -23.17 1.82
C VAL A 177 22.74 -23.38 1.87
N SER A 178 22.20 -23.51 3.09
CA SER A 178 20.76 -23.54 3.39
C SER A 178 20.01 -24.76 2.83
N TYR A 179 18.66 -24.74 2.92
CA TYR A 179 17.81 -25.82 2.43
C TYR A 179 17.95 -26.06 0.92
N ASP A 180 17.73 -27.28 0.51
CA ASP A 180 17.74 -27.77 -0.86
C ASP A 180 19.10 -27.62 -1.55
N ARG A 181 20.13 -27.18 -0.82
CA ARG A 181 21.51 -27.02 -1.33
C ARG A 181 21.56 -26.22 -2.63
N THR A 182 20.76 -25.14 -2.71
CA THR A 182 20.59 -24.36 -3.94
C THR A 182 21.77 -23.45 -4.28
N TYR A 183 22.76 -23.37 -3.40
CA TYR A 183 23.97 -22.58 -3.58
C TYR A 183 25.20 -23.39 -3.13
N THR A 184 26.22 -23.42 -3.95
CA THR A 184 27.53 -24.02 -3.61
C THR A 184 28.57 -22.92 -3.59
N LEU A 185 29.36 -22.85 -2.52
CA LEU A 185 30.45 -21.88 -2.37
C LEU A 185 31.54 -22.16 -3.39
N LYS A 186 31.93 -21.13 -4.16
CA LYS A 186 32.96 -21.23 -5.21
C LYS A 186 34.38 -21.00 -4.68
N ARG A 187 34.50 -20.50 -3.46
CA ARG A 187 35.74 -20.18 -2.73
C ARG A 187 35.50 -20.32 -1.24
N ASP A 188 36.57 -20.36 -0.47
CA ASP A 188 36.48 -20.20 0.98
C ASP A 188 35.79 -18.87 1.26
N SER A 189 34.71 -18.90 2.04
CA SER A 189 33.81 -17.76 2.21
C SER A 189 33.49 -17.49 3.67
N LEU A 190 33.30 -16.20 4.00
CA LEU A 190 32.73 -15.76 5.26
C LEU A 190 31.24 -15.51 5.04
N LEU A 191 30.40 -16.24 5.75
CA LEU A 191 28.96 -16.07 5.69
C LEU A 191 28.44 -15.43 6.97
N ALA A 192 27.63 -14.39 6.84
CA ALA A 192 26.89 -13.80 7.95
C ALA A 192 25.48 -14.38 8.00
N ASN A 193 25.09 -14.78 9.21
CA ASN A 193 23.73 -15.19 9.53
C ASN A 193 22.91 -13.95 9.93
N ILE A 194 21.83 -13.71 9.21
CA ILE A 194 20.89 -12.63 9.50
C ILE A 194 19.60 -13.24 10.04
N PRO A 195 19.18 -12.89 11.28
CA PRO A 195 17.99 -13.47 11.93
C PRO A 195 16.70 -12.84 11.38
N VAL A 196 16.50 -12.93 10.07
CA VAL A 196 15.33 -12.46 9.31
C VAL A 196 15.07 -13.44 8.18
N GLY A 197 13.80 -13.78 7.99
CA GLY A 197 13.36 -14.66 6.93
C GLY A 197 11.94 -14.34 6.47
N TYR A 198 11.26 -15.35 5.89
CA TYR A 198 9.94 -15.10 5.32
C TYR A 198 8.85 -14.86 6.37
N SER A 199 9.02 -15.28 7.64
CA SER A 199 8.11 -14.92 8.74
C SER A 199 8.15 -13.41 9.06
N ASP A 200 9.28 -12.77 8.77
CA ASP A 200 9.51 -11.34 8.98
C ASP A 200 9.22 -10.52 7.71
N GLY A 201 8.74 -11.18 6.66
CA GLY A 201 8.43 -10.56 5.37
C GLY A 201 9.61 -10.47 4.39
N TYR A 202 10.78 -11.03 4.71
CA TYR A 202 11.87 -11.18 3.74
C TYR A 202 11.62 -12.43 2.89
N ARG A 203 10.94 -12.24 1.77
CA ARG A 203 10.34 -13.30 0.94
C ARG A 203 11.36 -14.32 0.42
N ARG A 204 10.94 -15.56 0.21
CA ARG A 204 11.77 -16.61 -0.45
C ARG A 204 12.22 -16.22 -1.86
N ALA A 205 11.56 -15.30 -2.52
CA ALA A 205 11.96 -14.76 -3.82
C ALA A 205 13.38 -14.15 -3.83
N TYR A 206 13.88 -13.70 -2.67
CA TYR A 206 15.26 -13.19 -2.52
C TYR A 206 16.33 -14.27 -2.52
N SER A 207 15.99 -15.56 -2.38
CA SER A 207 16.95 -16.66 -2.37
C SER A 207 17.84 -16.61 -3.61
N ASN A 208 19.16 -16.56 -3.43
CA ASN A 208 20.19 -16.48 -4.48
C ASN A 208 20.06 -15.28 -5.46
N LYS A 209 19.22 -14.31 -5.16
CA LYS A 209 18.96 -13.15 -6.05
C LYS A 209 19.07 -11.81 -5.33
N GLY A 210 18.76 -11.79 -4.04
CA GLY A 210 18.79 -10.58 -3.25
C GLY A 210 20.20 -10.19 -2.80
N ALA A 211 20.29 -8.98 -2.27
CA ALA A 211 21.44 -8.50 -1.52
C ALA A 211 20.96 -7.74 -0.29
N MET A 212 21.81 -7.67 0.73
CA MET A 212 21.63 -6.81 1.89
C MET A 212 22.83 -5.87 1.98
N LEU A 213 22.66 -4.72 2.63
CA LEU A 213 23.79 -3.84 2.91
C LEU A 213 24.36 -4.16 4.28
N VAL A 214 25.66 -4.37 4.33
CA VAL A 214 26.43 -4.57 5.56
C VAL A 214 27.64 -3.63 5.48
N ARG A 215 27.82 -2.77 6.50
CA ARG A 215 28.91 -1.78 6.53
C ARG A 215 29.01 -0.91 5.28
N GLY A 216 27.84 -0.56 4.69
CA GLY A 216 27.77 0.26 3.48
C GLY A 216 28.11 -0.47 2.17
N GLN A 217 28.19 -1.80 2.18
CA GLN A 217 28.52 -2.61 1.00
C GLN A 217 27.47 -3.69 0.77
N ARG A 218 27.32 -4.12 -0.49
CA ARG A 218 26.36 -5.15 -0.89
C ARG A 218 26.87 -6.55 -0.57
N ALA A 219 26.15 -7.26 0.30
CA ALA A 219 26.37 -8.67 0.62
C ALA A 219 25.29 -9.51 -0.09
N PRO A 220 25.64 -10.37 -1.05
CA PRO A 220 24.66 -11.19 -1.76
C PRO A 220 24.02 -12.22 -0.84
N VAL A 221 22.73 -12.47 -1.03
CA VAL A 221 21.99 -13.57 -0.40
C VAL A 221 22.41 -14.88 -1.05
N VAL A 222 22.88 -15.83 -0.27
CA VAL A 222 23.35 -17.14 -0.71
C VAL A 222 22.53 -18.26 -0.08
N GLY A 223 22.01 -19.16 -0.91
CA GLY A 223 21.11 -20.23 -0.52
C GLY A 223 19.66 -19.77 -0.34
N SER A 224 18.81 -20.67 0.15
CA SER A 224 17.40 -20.43 0.36
C SER A 224 17.15 -19.55 1.59
N VAL A 225 16.29 -18.53 1.45
CA VAL A 225 15.72 -17.79 2.59
C VAL A 225 14.81 -18.74 3.38
N THR A 226 15.05 -18.85 4.68
CA THR A 226 14.26 -19.74 5.57
C THR A 226 13.21 -18.95 6.34
N MET A 227 12.53 -19.60 7.31
CA MET A 227 11.47 -18.96 8.09
C MET A 227 11.96 -17.68 8.78
N ASN A 228 13.10 -17.76 9.47
CA ASN A 228 13.62 -16.68 10.31
C ASN A 228 15.13 -16.46 10.15
N THR A 229 15.72 -16.95 9.06
CA THR A 229 17.17 -16.84 8.82
C THR A 229 17.47 -16.68 7.34
N THR A 230 18.40 -15.79 7.03
CA THR A 230 18.97 -15.58 5.70
C THR A 230 20.49 -15.53 5.80
N MET A 231 21.18 -16.22 4.89
CA MET A 231 22.63 -16.19 4.81
C MET A 231 23.08 -15.20 3.74
N VAL A 232 24.08 -14.38 4.06
CA VAL A 232 24.71 -13.47 3.10
C VAL A 232 26.22 -13.69 3.06
N ASP A 233 26.80 -13.61 1.87
CA ASP A 233 28.26 -13.70 1.69
C ASP A 233 28.89 -12.33 1.99
N VAL A 234 29.74 -12.29 3.01
CA VAL A 234 30.45 -11.08 3.46
C VAL A 234 31.97 -11.21 3.28
N THR A 235 32.40 -12.16 2.48
CA THR A 235 33.86 -12.47 2.27
C THR A 235 34.65 -11.23 1.86
N ASP A 236 34.07 -10.37 1.02
CA ASP A 236 34.73 -9.17 0.49
C ASP A 236 34.45 -7.92 1.34
N ILE A 237 33.77 -8.05 2.48
CA ILE A 237 33.44 -6.94 3.37
C ILE A 237 34.30 -7.03 4.64
N PRO A 238 35.35 -6.22 4.78
CA PRO A 238 36.28 -6.37 5.90
C PRO A 238 35.62 -6.08 7.26
N GLY A 239 35.96 -6.92 8.23
CA GLY A 239 35.68 -6.67 9.65
C GLY A 239 34.19 -6.81 10.05
N VAL A 240 33.37 -7.51 9.24
CA VAL A 240 31.97 -7.81 9.61
C VAL A 240 31.94 -8.67 10.87
N GLN A 241 31.09 -8.28 11.81
CA GLN A 241 30.97 -8.97 13.10
C GLN A 241 29.51 -9.02 13.56
N ALA A 242 29.24 -9.86 14.55
CA ALA A 242 27.94 -9.90 15.20
C ALA A 242 27.57 -8.51 15.76
N GLY A 243 26.31 -8.11 15.58
CA GLY A 243 25.79 -6.80 15.98
C GLY A 243 25.85 -5.71 14.90
N ASP A 244 26.63 -5.90 13.82
CA ASP A 244 26.65 -4.94 12.70
C ASP A 244 25.25 -4.77 12.11
N GLU A 245 24.87 -3.52 11.78
CA GLU A 245 23.60 -3.22 11.14
C GLU A 245 23.54 -3.81 9.73
N VAL A 246 22.42 -4.42 9.42
CA VAL A 246 22.08 -4.93 8.10
C VAL A 246 20.86 -4.20 7.55
N VAL A 247 20.94 -3.74 6.28
CA VAL A 247 19.81 -3.07 5.62
C VAL A 247 19.31 -3.93 4.47
N MET A 248 18.04 -4.32 4.54
CA MET A 248 17.34 -5.10 3.52
C MET A 248 16.52 -4.23 2.58
N PHE A 249 16.13 -3.03 3.04
CA PHE A 249 15.53 -1.97 2.25
C PHE A 249 15.91 -0.61 2.82
N GLY A 250 16.31 0.32 1.96
CA GLY A 250 16.75 1.67 2.34
C GLY A 250 18.25 1.87 2.14
N ARG A 251 18.81 2.85 2.83
CA ARG A 251 20.22 3.29 2.67
C ARG A 251 21.11 2.88 3.83
N GLN A 252 22.39 2.63 3.49
CA GLN A 252 23.48 2.50 4.44
C GLN A 252 24.76 3.08 3.79
N GLY A 253 25.25 4.22 4.29
CA GLY A 253 26.29 4.98 3.61
C GLY A 253 25.81 5.49 2.25
N ASP A 254 26.63 5.30 1.23
CA ASP A 254 26.32 5.70 -0.15
C ASP A 254 25.48 4.66 -0.91
N GLU A 255 25.39 3.44 -0.38
CA GLU A 255 24.63 2.35 -1.00
C GLU A 255 23.14 2.36 -0.59
N GLN A 256 22.31 1.81 -1.48
CA GLN A 256 20.87 1.70 -1.29
C GLN A 256 20.31 0.42 -1.89
N ILE A 257 19.38 -0.24 -1.16
CA ILE A 257 18.44 -1.22 -1.72
C ILE A 257 17.17 -0.46 -2.07
N THR A 258 16.85 -0.40 -3.36
CA THR A 258 15.80 0.47 -3.91
C THR A 258 14.44 -0.22 -4.02
N GLN A 259 13.37 0.57 -4.17
CA GLN A 259 12.04 0.07 -4.52
C GLN A 259 12.08 -0.80 -5.78
N ALA A 260 12.71 -0.31 -6.84
CA ALA A 260 12.77 -1.02 -8.11
C ALA A 260 13.45 -2.40 -8.00
N GLU A 261 14.51 -2.53 -7.16
CA GLU A 261 15.14 -3.82 -6.89
C GLU A 261 14.20 -4.78 -6.16
N VAL A 262 13.51 -4.27 -5.11
CA VAL A 262 12.57 -5.07 -4.32
C VAL A 262 11.44 -5.58 -5.20
N GLU A 263 10.81 -4.71 -5.97
CA GLU A 263 9.69 -5.06 -6.86
C GLU A 263 10.12 -6.01 -7.97
N LYS A 264 11.31 -5.80 -8.57
CA LYS A 264 11.87 -6.69 -9.60
C LYS A 264 12.12 -8.10 -9.07
N ILE A 265 12.65 -8.23 -7.85
CA ILE A 265 12.98 -9.54 -7.26
C ILE A 265 11.73 -10.26 -6.79
N THR A 266 10.81 -9.54 -6.16
CA THR A 266 9.65 -10.14 -5.49
C THR A 266 8.44 -10.30 -6.40
N GLY A 267 8.35 -9.49 -7.47
CA GLY A 267 7.18 -9.44 -8.36
C GLY A 267 5.97 -8.75 -7.74
N VAL A 268 6.13 -8.07 -6.59
CA VAL A 268 5.04 -7.37 -5.90
C VAL A 268 5.42 -5.92 -5.64
N ILE A 269 4.42 -5.04 -5.57
CA ILE A 269 4.63 -3.62 -5.31
C ILE A 269 5.14 -3.36 -3.88
N LEU A 270 5.88 -2.27 -3.68
CA LEU A 270 6.45 -1.91 -2.38
C LEU A 270 5.38 -1.77 -1.27
N ALA A 271 4.16 -1.35 -1.64
CA ALA A 271 3.03 -1.27 -0.70
C ALA A 271 2.72 -2.62 -0.03
N ASP A 272 2.74 -3.73 -0.80
CA ASP A 272 2.59 -5.10 -0.25
C ASP A 272 3.71 -5.40 0.75
N GLN A 273 4.96 -5.10 0.40
CA GLN A 273 6.10 -5.31 1.29
C GLN A 273 5.97 -4.48 2.59
N TYR A 274 5.62 -3.21 2.50
CA TYR A 274 5.42 -2.36 3.68
C TYR A 274 4.33 -2.88 4.61
N THR A 275 3.25 -3.42 4.05
CA THR A 275 2.16 -4.01 4.83
C THR A 275 2.66 -5.20 5.65
N VAL A 276 3.41 -6.11 5.01
CA VAL A 276 3.95 -7.30 5.68
C VAL A 276 5.02 -6.89 6.70
N TRP A 277 5.99 -6.06 6.31
CA TRP A 277 7.05 -5.62 7.24
C TRP A 277 6.47 -4.89 8.45
N GLY A 278 5.45 -4.05 8.23
CA GLY A 278 4.77 -3.33 9.31
C GLY A 278 3.91 -4.20 10.23
N ALA A 279 3.43 -5.35 9.76
CA ALA A 279 2.64 -6.29 10.55
C ALA A 279 3.51 -7.27 11.35
N THR A 280 4.69 -7.64 10.81
CA THR A 280 5.51 -8.74 11.34
C THR A 280 6.72 -8.26 12.16
N ASN A 281 7.07 -6.97 12.10
CA ASN A 281 8.28 -6.45 12.75
C ASN A 281 7.99 -5.26 13.68
N PRO A 282 8.84 -5.03 14.70
CA PRO A 282 8.78 -3.83 15.53
C PRO A 282 8.97 -2.56 14.69
N LYS A 283 8.19 -1.53 14.99
CA LYS A 283 8.31 -0.21 14.37
C LYS A 283 9.13 0.69 15.27
N ILE A 284 10.27 1.15 14.78
CA ILE A 284 11.16 2.06 15.49
C ILE A 284 11.08 3.43 14.83
N LEU A 285 10.49 4.40 15.50
CA LEU A 285 10.46 5.77 15.05
C LEU A 285 11.82 6.44 15.28
N ARG A 286 12.43 6.97 14.22
CA ARG A 286 13.61 7.84 14.35
C ARG A 286 13.13 9.29 14.30
N ARG A 287 13.55 10.07 15.28
CA ARG A 287 13.38 11.54 15.32
C ARG A 287 14.49 12.20 14.53
#